data_59f5a08e05104177357447a00c5ebcf3
#
_entry.id   59f5a08e05104177357447a00c5ebcf3
#
_cell.length_a   1.000
_cell.length_b   1.000
_cell.length_c   1.000
_cell.angle_alpha   90.00
_cell.angle_beta   90.00
_cell.angle_gamma   90.00
#
_symmetry.space_group_name_H-M   'P 1'
#
loop_
_entity.id
_entity.type
_entity.pdbx_description
1 polymer ?
#
loop_
_entity_poly.entity_id
_entity_poly.type
_entity_poly.pdbx_seq_one_letter_code
_entity_poly.pdbx_strand_id
1 'polypeptide(L)'
;MILKSIQSCREAIYHDLQQCRRGTFKLFADIDYDTFCSQAHPDFSPVGWHLGHIAYTEDLWLLQRCAGLPPLFSKYHKLFAADILPKKERVFLPAFPEVEFYLDAVRKKVLDYLEVAPIEQQERLWRFMIQHESQHCETVAFVLQMQRKEEGRRKKEEGRGKEEEGRLATDFVADLTDVTDRRRLATDFVADVTDVTDRSKEEEGRLITDYQLPITNYQFPITDSSIAIPGGEFYMGSDAAEALDNERSRHLCYLEAYAIDRYPVTCRQYRDFMTSGGYQNPDWWSAEGWEWQKVHLVDRPLYWSENPAFSNHPVCGVSWYEAEAYCNFAGKRLPSEAEWEKAASWDATNQTYRIYPWGESPPNPSLCNHSNHLANTSPVDAFPKGASAAGCCDMLGNVWEWTASTFDAYPEFESYPYKGYSELYFDGEHRVLKGGSWATFPQAMRSTFRNWYYPGVRQIIAGFRCAK
;
A
#
# COMPACT_ATOMS: atom_id res chain seq x y z
N MET A 1 -22.66 -22.47 -26.59
CA MET A 1 -22.07 -21.17 -26.25
C MET A 1 -21.93 -21.04 -24.73
N ILE A 2 -22.99 -21.21 -23.93
CA ILE A 2 -23.01 -21.09 -22.46
C ILE A 2 -21.95 -21.97 -21.77
N LEU A 3 -21.88 -23.30 -22.09
CA LEU A 3 -20.90 -24.21 -21.49
C LEU A 3 -19.43 -23.79 -21.73
N LYS A 4 -19.11 -23.22 -22.89
CA LYS A 4 -17.77 -22.67 -23.16
C LYS A 4 -17.49 -21.42 -22.34
N SER A 5 -18.51 -20.59 -22.11
CA SER A 5 -18.39 -19.39 -21.26
C SER A 5 -18.13 -19.76 -19.80
N ILE A 6 -18.86 -20.74 -19.25
CA ILE A 6 -18.68 -21.24 -17.87
C ILE A 6 -17.28 -21.83 -17.69
N GLN A 7 -16.83 -22.68 -18.64
CA GLN A 7 -15.50 -23.25 -18.56
C GLN A 7 -14.40 -22.20 -18.63
N SER A 8 -14.55 -21.20 -19.51
CA SER A 8 -13.61 -20.06 -19.58
C SER A 8 -13.57 -19.24 -18.28
N CYS A 9 -14.73 -19.02 -17.64
CA CYS A 9 -14.80 -18.33 -16.34
C CYS A 9 -14.10 -19.12 -15.22
N ARG A 10 -14.35 -20.46 -15.16
CA ARG A 10 -13.69 -21.36 -14.20
C ARG A 10 -12.16 -21.35 -14.37
N GLU A 11 -11.68 -21.42 -15.60
CA GLU A 11 -10.24 -21.35 -15.93
C GLU A 11 -9.63 -20.00 -15.52
N ALA A 12 -10.34 -18.89 -15.74
CA ALA A 12 -9.91 -17.57 -15.32
C ALA A 12 -9.80 -17.48 -13.78
N ILE A 13 -10.83 -17.94 -13.04
CA ILE A 13 -10.82 -18.01 -11.58
C ILE A 13 -9.65 -18.88 -11.08
N TYR A 14 -9.45 -20.05 -11.66
CA TYR A 14 -8.32 -20.91 -11.31
C TYR A 14 -6.98 -20.20 -11.50
N HIS A 15 -6.78 -19.57 -12.66
CA HIS A 15 -5.55 -18.83 -12.96
C HIS A 15 -5.31 -17.68 -11.96
N ASP A 16 -6.34 -16.89 -11.65
CA ASP A 16 -6.25 -15.76 -10.74
C ASP A 16 -5.94 -16.21 -9.31
N LEU A 17 -6.59 -17.29 -8.83
CA LEU A 17 -6.29 -17.93 -7.54
C LEU A 17 -4.82 -18.37 -7.44
N GLN A 18 -4.29 -18.97 -8.50
CA GLN A 18 -2.90 -19.43 -8.55
C GLN A 18 -1.92 -18.26 -8.63
N GLN A 19 -2.25 -17.23 -9.40
CA GLN A 19 -1.41 -16.05 -9.52
C GLN A 19 -1.32 -15.29 -8.19
N CYS A 20 -2.45 -15.07 -7.54
CA CYS A 20 -2.52 -14.39 -6.25
C CYS A 20 -1.70 -15.14 -5.19
N ARG A 21 -1.89 -16.47 -5.06
CA ARG A 21 -1.16 -17.31 -4.11
C ARG A 21 0.35 -17.30 -4.33
N ARG A 22 0.82 -17.35 -5.58
CA ARG A 22 2.25 -17.21 -5.87
C ARG A 22 2.80 -15.86 -5.39
N GLY A 23 2.02 -14.79 -5.56
CA GLY A 23 2.36 -13.47 -5.03
C GLY A 23 2.43 -13.45 -3.50
N THR A 24 1.45 -14.09 -2.85
CA THR A 24 1.40 -14.24 -1.38
C THR A 24 2.67 -14.90 -0.86
N PHE A 25 3.03 -16.08 -1.35
CA PHE A 25 4.23 -16.78 -0.88
C PHE A 25 5.52 -16.02 -1.14
N LYS A 26 5.60 -15.26 -2.24
CA LYS A 26 6.77 -14.42 -2.53
C LYS A 26 7.01 -13.35 -1.45
N LEU A 27 5.96 -12.84 -0.80
CA LEU A 27 6.09 -11.87 0.29
C LEU A 27 6.67 -12.51 1.56
N PHE A 28 6.54 -13.82 1.73
CA PHE A 28 6.98 -14.57 2.91
C PHE A 28 8.28 -15.36 2.73
N ALA A 29 8.92 -15.29 1.55
CA ALA A 29 10.08 -16.12 1.20
C ALA A 29 11.28 -15.94 2.16
N ASP A 30 11.50 -14.73 2.68
CA ASP A 30 12.67 -14.37 3.50
C ASP A 30 12.27 -13.81 4.87
N ILE A 31 11.10 -14.21 5.40
CA ILE A 31 10.61 -13.71 6.69
C ILE A 31 10.98 -14.67 7.82
N ASP A 32 11.69 -14.17 8.85
CA ASP A 32 11.95 -14.90 10.07
C ASP A 32 10.71 -14.97 10.98
N TYR A 33 10.77 -15.82 12.01
CA TYR A 33 9.66 -16.04 12.93
C TYR A 33 9.29 -14.79 13.74
N ASP A 34 10.28 -13.99 14.13
CA ASP A 34 10.05 -12.78 14.90
C ASP A 34 9.30 -11.74 14.07
N THR A 35 9.71 -11.51 12.83
CA THR A 35 9.01 -10.68 11.86
C THR A 35 7.61 -11.20 11.58
N PHE A 36 7.45 -12.53 11.43
CA PHE A 36 6.17 -13.18 11.17
C PHE A 36 5.14 -12.95 12.28
N CYS A 37 5.55 -12.96 13.55
CA CYS A 37 4.69 -12.83 14.71
C CYS A 37 4.57 -11.40 15.24
N SER A 38 5.47 -10.48 14.87
CA SER A 38 5.50 -9.14 15.47
C SER A 38 4.40 -8.22 14.95
N GLN A 39 3.83 -7.43 15.86
CA GLN A 39 2.88 -6.37 15.53
C GLN A 39 3.63 -5.05 15.34
N ALA A 40 3.78 -4.60 14.09
CA ALA A 40 4.50 -3.38 13.75
C ALA A 40 3.78 -2.09 14.18
N HIS A 41 2.44 -2.13 14.27
CA HIS A 41 1.62 -0.97 14.65
C HIS A 41 0.29 -1.45 15.27
N PRO A 42 -0.29 -0.75 16.26
CA PRO A 42 -1.55 -1.15 16.91
C PRO A 42 -2.72 -1.37 15.94
N ASP A 43 -2.75 -0.62 14.84
CA ASP A 43 -3.83 -0.70 13.84
C ASP A 43 -3.70 -1.89 12.88
N PHE A 44 -2.59 -2.61 12.88
CA PHE A 44 -2.35 -3.72 11.97
C PHE A 44 -2.04 -5.01 12.71
N SER A 45 -2.51 -6.13 12.16
CA SER A 45 -2.17 -7.46 12.67
C SER A 45 -0.76 -7.85 12.23
N PRO A 46 -0.12 -8.81 12.90
CA PRO A 46 1.13 -9.43 12.42
C PRO A 46 0.99 -9.99 11.01
N VAL A 47 2.06 -9.98 10.21
CA VAL A 47 2.00 -10.49 8.83
C VAL A 47 1.57 -11.93 8.76
N GLY A 48 1.99 -12.78 9.70
CA GLY A 48 1.59 -14.18 9.77
C GLY A 48 0.10 -14.41 10.06
N TRP A 49 -0.53 -13.47 10.77
CA TRP A 49 -1.97 -13.53 10.99
C TRP A 49 -2.74 -13.38 9.67
N HIS A 50 -2.29 -12.51 8.78
CA HIS A 50 -2.93 -12.32 7.47
C HIS A 50 -2.89 -13.59 6.64
N LEU A 51 -1.80 -14.35 6.69
CA LEU A 51 -1.68 -15.62 5.98
C LEU A 51 -2.72 -16.64 6.44
N GLY A 52 -2.85 -16.81 7.76
CA GLY A 52 -3.87 -17.72 8.32
C GLY A 52 -5.32 -17.22 8.12
N HIS A 53 -5.54 -15.90 8.12
CA HIS A 53 -6.85 -15.30 7.86
C HIS A 53 -7.32 -15.52 6.42
N ILE A 54 -6.43 -15.47 5.44
CA ILE A 54 -6.74 -15.82 4.04
C ILE A 54 -7.27 -17.27 3.98
N ALA A 55 -6.58 -18.23 4.60
CA ALA A 55 -7.05 -19.62 4.63
C ALA A 55 -8.40 -19.76 5.34
N TYR A 56 -8.55 -19.11 6.50
CA TYR A 56 -9.81 -19.13 7.25
C TYR A 56 -10.99 -18.60 6.43
N THR A 57 -10.79 -17.51 5.70
CA THR A 57 -11.85 -16.87 4.93
C THR A 57 -12.25 -17.73 3.72
N GLU A 58 -11.27 -18.35 3.02
CA GLU A 58 -11.56 -19.32 1.96
C GLU A 58 -12.33 -20.54 2.47
N ASP A 59 -11.92 -21.13 3.60
CA ASP A 59 -12.62 -22.25 4.22
C ASP A 59 -14.05 -21.85 4.58
N LEU A 60 -14.25 -20.73 5.26
CA LEU A 60 -15.56 -20.24 5.68
C LEU A 60 -16.51 -20.01 4.50
N TRP A 61 -16.08 -19.26 3.49
CA TRP A 61 -16.99 -18.81 2.44
C TRP A 61 -17.16 -19.83 1.32
N LEU A 62 -16.09 -20.45 0.85
CA LEU A 62 -16.16 -21.37 -0.27
C LEU A 62 -16.46 -22.80 0.16
N LEU A 63 -15.82 -23.32 1.21
CA LEU A 63 -16.02 -24.71 1.61
C LEU A 63 -17.23 -24.89 2.54
N GLN A 64 -17.35 -24.09 3.60
CA GLN A 64 -18.45 -24.28 4.54
C GLN A 64 -19.77 -23.75 3.99
N ARG A 65 -19.81 -22.47 3.53
CA ARG A 65 -21.07 -21.84 3.11
C ARG A 65 -21.52 -22.25 1.71
N CYS A 66 -20.62 -22.44 0.74
CA CYS A 66 -20.99 -22.81 -0.62
C CYS A 66 -20.98 -24.31 -0.85
N ALA A 67 -19.93 -25.03 -0.45
CA ALA A 67 -19.85 -26.47 -0.61
C ALA A 67 -20.57 -27.28 0.48
N GLY A 68 -20.99 -26.65 1.59
CA GLY A 68 -21.67 -27.32 2.72
C GLY A 68 -20.77 -28.27 3.52
N LEU A 69 -19.45 -28.08 3.45
CA LEU A 69 -18.46 -28.91 4.13
C LEU A 69 -18.29 -28.43 5.60
N PRO A 70 -17.88 -29.33 6.52
CA PRO A 70 -17.47 -28.90 7.86
C PRO A 70 -16.16 -28.10 7.80
N PRO A 71 -15.88 -27.25 8.82
CA PRO A 71 -14.62 -26.52 8.90
C PRO A 71 -13.42 -27.47 8.84
N LEU A 72 -12.46 -27.17 7.98
CA LEU A 72 -11.31 -28.06 7.76
C LEU A 72 -10.36 -28.09 8.98
N PHE A 73 -10.20 -26.93 9.65
CA PHE A 73 -9.33 -26.79 10.84
C PHE A 73 -10.03 -25.94 11.91
N SER A 74 -11.00 -26.50 12.63
CA SER A 74 -11.77 -25.78 13.65
C SER A 74 -10.93 -25.14 14.75
N LYS A 75 -9.73 -25.68 15.05
CA LYS A 75 -8.79 -25.12 16.05
C LYS A 75 -8.31 -23.70 15.72
N TYR A 76 -8.34 -23.30 14.44
CA TYR A 76 -7.87 -22.00 14.00
C TYR A 76 -8.97 -20.93 13.93
N HIS A 77 -10.24 -21.32 14.09
CA HIS A 77 -11.36 -20.39 13.95
C HIS A 77 -11.19 -19.15 14.85
N LYS A 78 -10.93 -19.36 16.16
CA LYS A 78 -10.78 -18.26 17.10
C LYS A 78 -9.60 -17.33 16.76
N LEU A 79 -8.51 -17.90 16.28
CA LEU A 79 -7.27 -17.15 16.02
C LEU A 79 -7.37 -16.28 14.77
N PHE A 80 -7.93 -16.84 13.68
CA PHE A 80 -7.90 -16.20 12.37
C PHE A 80 -9.20 -15.52 11.95
N ALA A 81 -10.27 -15.60 12.74
CA ALA A 81 -11.46 -14.78 12.55
C ALA A 81 -11.18 -13.31 12.93
N ALA A 82 -11.58 -12.38 12.06
CA ALA A 82 -11.23 -10.96 12.23
C ALA A 82 -11.93 -10.28 13.41
N ASP A 83 -13.09 -10.78 13.78
CA ASP A 83 -14.02 -10.22 14.78
C ASP A 83 -13.90 -10.83 16.19
N ILE A 84 -13.05 -11.84 16.38
CA ILE A 84 -12.97 -12.56 17.68
C ILE A 84 -11.84 -12.02 18.57
N LEU A 85 -10.62 -11.85 18.04
CA LEU A 85 -9.47 -11.41 18.84
C LEU A 85 -9.07 -9.98 18.53
N PRO A 86 -8.77 -9.16 19.57
CA PRO A 86 -8.10 -7.87 19.38
C PRO A 86 -6.76 -8.05 18.66
N LYS A 87 -6.36 -7.06 17.84
CA LYS A 87 -5.12 -7.14 17.04
C LYS A 87 -3.88 -7.46 17.88
N LYS A 88 -3.77 -6.88 19.10
CA LYS A 88 -2.67 -7.13 20.03
C LYS A 88 -2.55 -8.57 20.54
N GLU A 89 -3.62 -9.36 20.44
CA GLU A 89 -3.64 -10.76 20.87
C GLU A 89 -3.34 -11.72 19.70
N ARG A 90 -3.25 -11.22 18.47
CA ARG A 90 -2.98 -12.00 17.25
C ARG A 90 -1.50 -12.33 17.05
N VAL A 91 -0.64 -12.02 18.01
CA VAL A 91 0.81 -12.27 17.99
C VAL A 91 1.20 -13.71 18.33
N PHE A 92 0.29 -14.48 18.96
CA PHE A 92 0.54 -15.87 19.35
C PHE A 92 0.19 -16.82 18.21
N LEU A 93 1.03 -16.82 17.18
CA LEU A 93 0.81 -17.58 15.95
C LEU A 93 1.48 -18.95 16.01
N PRO A 94 0.92 -19.98 15.33
CA PRO A 94 1.64 -21.20 15.00
C PRO A 94 2.90 -20.91 14.20
N ALA A 95 3.82 -21.85 14.14
CA ALA A 95 5.01 -21.74 13.31
C ALA A 95 4.63 -21.57 11.83
N PHE A 96 5.44 -20.82 11.07
CA PHE A 96 5.19 -20.53 9.65
C PHE A 96 4.85 -21.79 8.82
N PRO A 97 5.59 -22.93 8.95
CA PRO A 97 5.24 -24.15 8.19
C PRO A 97 3.86 -24.73 8.52
N GLU A 98 3.37 -24.51 9.76
CA GLU A 98 2.04 -24.97 10.15
C GLU A 98 0.94 -24.10 9.55
N VAL A 99 1.14 -22.77 9.47
CA VAL A 99 0.22 -21.84 8.82
C VAL A 99 0.24 -22.05 7.30
N GLU A 100 1.40 -22.27 6.71
CA GLU A 100 1.58 -22.62 5.30
C GLU A 100 0.83 -23.91 4.94
N PHE A 101 0.99 -24.96 5.74
CA PHE A 101 0.26 -26.23 5.56
C PHE A 101 -1.26 -26.01 5.63
N TYR A 102 -1.74 -25.18 6.58
CA TYR A 102 -3.16 -24.83 6.68
C TYR A 102 -3.66 -24.14 5.39
N LEU A 103 -2.91 -23.14 4.92
CA LEU A 103 -3.24 -22.39 3.72
C LEU A 103 -3.30 -23.30 2.47
N ASP A 104 -2.33 -24.21 2.30
CA ASP A 104 -2.27 -25.14 1.18
C ASP A 104 -3.36 -26.22 1.24
N ALA A 105 -3.65 -26.75 2.42
CA ALA A 105 -4.70 -27.73 2.60
C ALA A 105 -6.09 -27.16 2.27
N VAL A 106 -6.37 -25.92 2.68
CA VAL A 106 -7.61 -25.22 2.34
C VAL A 106 -7.66 -24.96 0.82
N ARG A 107 -6.60 -24.38 0.23
CA ARG A 107 -6.56 -24.09 -1.21
C ARG A 107 -6.75 -25.34 -2.06
N LYS A 108 -6.17 -26.47 -1.67
CA LYS A 108 -6.39 -27.73 -2.38
C LYS A 108 -7.87 -28.10 -2.41
N LYS A 109 -8.57 -28.00 -1.28
CA LYS A 109 -10.01 -28.28 -1.20
C LYS A 109 -10.85 -27.26 -1.96
N VAL A 110 -10.46 -26.00 -1.95
CA VAL A 110 -11.09 -24.93 -2.73
C VAL A 110 -10.99 -25.24 -4.23
N LEU A 111 -9.83 -25.69 -4.72
CA LEU A 111 -9.64 -26.07 -6.11
C LEU A 111 -10.43 -27.34 -6.47
N ASP A 112 -10.48 -28.36 -5.59
CA ASP A 112 -11.33 -29.53 -5.78
C ASP A 112 -12.82 -29.12 -5.92
N TYR A 113 -13.28 -28.15 -5.08
CA TYR A 113 -14.64 -27.63 -5.18
C TYR A 113 -14.88 -26.80 -6.42
N LEU A 114 -13.90 -26.02 -6.88
CA LEU A 114 -14.00 -25.19 -8.10
C LEU A 114 -14.39 -26.03 -9.33
N GLU A 115 -13.97 -27.29 -9.41
CA GLU A 115 -14.30 -28.19 -10.53
C GLU A 115 -15.80 -28.46 -10.68
N VAL A 116 -16.54 -28.45 -9.54
CA VAL A 116 -17.96 -28.79 -9.49
C VAL A 116 -18.85 -27.61 -9.08
N ALA A 117 -18.27 -26.48 -8.71
CA ALA A 117 -18.98 -25.30 -8.23
C ALA A 117 -19.95 -24.75 -9.30
N PRO A 118 -21.15 -24.28 -8.92
CA PRO A 118 -22.08 -23.59 -9.81
C PRO A 118 -21.62 -22.14 -10.07
N ILE A 119 -20.58 -21.97 -10.89
CA ILE A 119 -19.88 -20.70 -11.13
C ILE A 119 -20.83 -19.59 -11.55
N GLU A 120 -21.82 -19.86 -12.39
CA GLU A 120 -22.81 -18.85 -12.83
C GLU A 120 -23.51 -18.14 -11.65
N GLN A 121 -23.68 -18.84 -10.53
CA GLN A 121 -24.36 -18.32 -9.34
C GLN A 121 -23.36 -17.77 -8.32
N GLN A 122 -22.11 -18.19 -8.37
CA GLN A 122 -21.10 -17.92 -7.34
C GLN A 122 -19.92 -17.05 -7.83
N GLU A 123 -19.86 -16.67 -9.10
CA GLU A 123 -18.72 -15.96 -9.68
C GLU A 123 -18.31 -14.75 -8.85
N ARG A 124 -19.28 -13.92 -8.43
CA ARG A 124 -19.01 -12.74 -7.62
C ARG A 124 -18.29 -13.08 -6.30
N LEU A 125 -18.65 -14.18 -5.65
CA LEU A 125 -17.98 -14.60 -4.41
C LEU A 125 -16.57 -15.10 -4.66
N TRP A 126 -16.34 -15.88 -5.75
CA TRP A 126 -15.01 -16.32 -6.13
C TRP A 126 -14.09 -15.13 -6.45
N ARG A 127 -14.59 -14.14 -7.20
CA ARG A 127 -13.89 -12.89 -7.48
C ARG A 127 -13.59 -12.10 -6.21
N PHE A 128 -14.55 -12.02 -5.29
CA PHE A 128 -14.36 -11.40 -3.98
C PHE A 128 -13.22 -12.08 -3.19
N MET A 129 -13.18 -13.41 -3.14
CA MET A 129 -12.15 -14.15 -2.41
C MET A 129 -10.74 -13.91 -2.96
N ILE A 130 -10.60 -13.84 -4.27
CA ILE A 130 -9.32 -13.51 -4.92
C ILE A 130 -8.87 -12.09 -4.53
N GLN A 131 -9.78 -11.13 -4.57
CA GLN A 131 -9.50 -9.75 -4.19
C GLN A 131 -9.19 -9.61 -2.69
N HIS A 132 -9.86 -10.38 -1.85
CA HIS A 132 -9.60 -10.43 -0.42
C HIS A 132 -8.14 -10.88 -0.13
N GLU A 133 -7.67 -11.94 -0.77
CA GLU A 133 -6.26 -12.35 -0.68
C GLU A 133 -5.33 -11.22 -1.18
N SER A 134 -5.65 -10.57 -2.31
CA SER A 134 -4.87 -9.45 -2.86
C SER A 134 -4.74 -8.27 -1.90
N GLN A 135 -5.83 -7.89 -1.23
CA GLN A 135 -5.84 -6.80 -0.24
C GLN A 135 -5.01 -7.15 1.00
N HIS A 136 -5.06 -8.41 1.44
CA HIS A 136 -4.21 -8.88 2.53
C HIS A 136 -2.72 -8.90 2.16
N CYS A 137 -2.38 -9.26 0.92
CA CYS A 137 -1.00 -9.18 0.43
C CYS A 137 -0.47 -7.75 0.43
N GLU A 138 -1.28 -6.78 0.04
CA GLU A 138 -0.91 -5.37 0.13
C GLU A 138 -0.70 -4.92 1.58
N THR A 139 -1.61 -5.32 2.48
CA THR A 139 -1.46 -5.06 3.92
C THR A 139 -0.14 -5.65 4.46
N VAL A 140 0.19 -6.88 4.10
CA VAL A 140 1.47 -7.50 4.45
C VAL A 140 2.64 -6.68 3.92
N ALA A 141 2.60 -6.22 2.68
CA ALA A 141 3.70 -5.46 2.07
C ALA A 141 4.01 -4.17 2.85
N PHE A 142 2.99 -3.38 3.24
CA PHE A 142 3.26 -2.15 3.99
C PHE A 142 3.57 -2.42 5.47
N VAL A 143 3.06 -3.49 6.09
CA VAL A 143 3.49 -3.89 7.44
C VAL A 143 4.97 -4.28 7.44
N LEU A 144 5.43 -5.05 6.45
CA LEU A 144 6.85 -5.37 6.27
C LEU A 144 7.70 -4.11 6.04
N GLN A 145 7.18 -3.13 5.29
CA GLN A 145 7.88 -1.86 5.08
C GLN A 145 8.04 -1.08 6.39
N MET A 146 7.02 -1.06 7.26
CA MET A 146 7.12 -0.46 8.60
C MET A 146 8.16 -1.15 9.47
N GLN A 147 8.18 -2.49 9.49
CA GLN A 147 9.16 -3.29 10.26
C GLN A 147 10.59 -2.99 9.82
N ARG A 148 10.85 -3.00 8.51
CA ARG A 148 12.17 -2.65 7.93
C ARG A 148 12.62 -1.24 8.30
N LYS A 149 11.70 -0.29 8.29
CA LYS A 149 12.00 1.10 8.67
C LYS A 149 12.38 1.21 10.15
N GLU A 150 11.64 0.53 11.02
CA GLU A 150 11.91 0.50 12.45
C GLU A 150 13.25 -0.18 12.77
N GLU A 151 13.56 -1.27 12.09
CA GLU A 151 14.86 -1.95 12.19
C GLU A 151 16.01 -1.03 11.73
N GLY A 152 15.83 -0.33 10.60
CA GLY A 152 16.81 0.64 10.13
C GLY A 152 17.03 1.81 11.10
N ARG A 153 15.97 2.23 11.82
CA ARG A 153 16.08 3.25 12.88
C ARG A 153 16.90 2.73 14.07
N ARG A 154 16.59 1.52 14.55
CA ARG A 154 17.34 0.88 15.66
C ARG A 154 18.82 0.71 15.35
N LYS A 155 19.16 0.21 14.16
CA LYS A 155 20.56 0.08 13.72
C LYS A 155 21.31 1.42 13.70
N LYS A 156 20.64 2.51 13.29
CA LYS A 156 21.24 3.86 13.33
C LYS A 156 21.45 4.38 14.76
N GLU A 157 20.51 4.13 15.65
CA GLU A 157 20.61 4.51 17.07
C GLU A 157 21.73 3.73 17.76
N GLU A 158 21.84 2.42 17.54
CA GLU A 158 22.93 1.58 18.04
C GLU A 158 24.30 2.01 17.49
N GLY A 159 24.36 2.37 16.19
CA GLY A 159 25.58 2.91 15.58
C GLY A 159 26.03 4.22 16.21
N ARG A 160 25.08 5.16 16.47
CA ARG A 160 25.36 6.42 17.18
C ARG A 160 25.83 6.20 18.60
N GLY A 161 25.19 5.27 19.33
CA GLY A 161 25.61 4.93 20.69
C GLY A 161 27.06 4.43 20.75
N LYS A 162 27.47 3.57 19.80
CA LYS A 162 28.85 3.09 19.69
C LYS A 162 29.83 4.20 19.30
N GLU A 163 29.44 5.15 18.43
CA GLU A 163 30.26 6.31 18.10
C GLU A 163 30.40 7.28 19.28
N GLU A 164 29.36 7.50 20.08
CA GLU A 164 29.41 8.30 21.31
C GLU A 164 30.27 7.63 22.39
N GLU A 165 30.12 6.32 22.59
CA GLU A 165 30.99 5.54 23.51
C GLU A 165 32.45 5.58 23.05
N GLY A 166 32.73 5.43 21.75
CA GLY A 166 34.06 5.55 21.19
C GLY A 166 34.66 6.96 21.35
N ARG A 167 33.82 8.01 21.21
CA ARG A 167 34.24 9.38 21.40
C ARG A 167 34.49 9.71 22.86
N LEU A 168 33.62 9.26 23.79
CA LEU A 168 33.85 9.38 25.23
C LEU A 168 35.10 8.63 25.67
N ALA A 169 35.39 7.48 25.12
CA ALA A 169 36.61 6.72 25.40
C ALA A 169 37.86 7.47 24.87
N THR A 170 37.79 8.09 23.67
CA THR A 170 38.89 8.92 23.11
C THR A 170 39.07 10.22 23.90
N ASP A 171 38.00 10.88 24.30
CA ASP A 171 38.07 12.10 25.12
C ASP A 171 38.60 11.78 26.52
N PHE A 172 38.25 10.64 27.12
CA PHE A 172 38.79 10.15 28.38
C PHE A 172 40.30 9.81 28.29
N VAL A 173 40.75 9.24 27.18
CA VAL A 173 42.16 8.96 26.91
C VAL A 173 42.94 10.25 26.67
N ALA A 174 42.33 11.27 26.00
CA ALA A 174 42.95 12.57 25.79
C ALA A 174 43.11 13.34 27.11
N ASP A 175 42.14 13.27 28.00
CA ASP A 175 42.19 13.91 29.34
C ASP A 175 43.23 13.25 30.25
N LEU A 176 43.50 11.94 30.08
CA LEU A 176 44.56 11.22 30.79
C LEU A 176 45.95 11.54 30.25
N THR A 177 46.09 12.00 29.02
CA THR A 177 47.39 12.38 28.43
C THR A 177 47.85 13.78 28.74
N ASP A 178 46.95 14.66 29.21
CA ASP A 178 47.27 16.03 29.62
C ASP A 178 47.73 16.15 31.09
N VAL A 179 47.71 15.06 31.84
CA VAL A 179 48.35 14.96 33.17
C VAL A 179 49.81 14.47 32.99
N THR A 180 50.72 15.46 32.81
CA THR A 180 52.16 15.29 32.64
C THR A 180 52.90 14.69 33.82
N ASP A 181 52.50 13.50 34.31
CA ASP A 181 53.38 12.80 35.31
C ASP A 181 53.16 11.29 35.50
N ARG A 182 52.80 10.47 34.48
CA ARG A 182 52.81 9.03 34.59
C ARG A 182 53.15 8.33 33.28
N ARG A 183 54.44 8.37 32.94
CA ARG A 183 55.02 7.63 31.77
C ARG A 183 55.17 6.13 32.01
N ARG A 184 54.27 5.39 32.65
CA ARG A 184 54.46 3.98 32.90
C ARG A 184 53.23 3.06 32.84
N LEU A 185 52.10 3.55 32.37
CA LEU A 185 50.89 2.69 32.26
C LEU A 185 50.21 2.73 30.85
N ALA A 186 50.82 3.42 29.89
CA ALA A 186 50.19 3.61 28.57
C ALA A 186 50.59 2.57 27.49
N THR A 187 51.44 1.58 27.80
CA THR A 187 51.95 0.64 26.80
C THR A 187 51.21 -0.67 26.74
N ASP A 188 50.40 -1.05 27.77
CA ASP A 188 49.72 -2.33 27.79
C ASP A 188 48.25 -2.29 27.39
N PHE A 189 47.67 -1.08 27.16
CA PHE A 189 46.26 -0.95 26.81
C PHE A 189 45.97 -0.62 25.34
N VAL A 190 47.01 -0.34 24.55
CA VAL A 190 46.85 0.05 23.14
C VAL A 190 46.87 -1.15 22.17
N ALA A 191 47.26 -2.31 22.64
CA ALA A 191 47.40 -3.51 21.80
C ALA A 191 46.06 -4.23 21.51
N ASP A 192 44.99 -3.97 22.29
CA ASP A 192 43.72 -4.73 22.17
C ASP A 192 42.59 -4.00 21.43
N VAL A 193 42.78 -2.73 21.00
CA VAL A 193 41.75 -1.95 20.35
C VAL A 193 41.90 -1.84 18.82
N THR A 194 43.06 -2.28 18.28
CA THR A 194 43.33 -2.15 16.82
C THR A 194 42.85 -3.35 15.99
N ASP A 195 42.29 -4.39 16.58
CA ASP A 195 41.84 -5.58 15.83
C ASP A 195 40.31 -5.62 15.55
N VAL A 196 39.55 -4.56 15.87
CA VAL A 196 38.08 -4.53 15.67
C VAL A 196 37.66 -3.69 14.45
N THR A 197 38.57 -2.92 13.85
CA THR A 197 38.20 -1.97 12.78
C THR A 197 38.30 -2.50 11.34
N ASP A 198 38.75 -3.74 11.13
CA ASP A 198 39.01 -4.26 9.77
C ASP A 198 38.01 -5.35 9.28
N ARG A 199 36.95 -5.64 10.05
CA ARG A 199 35.90 -6.62 9.62
C ARG A 199 34.58 -6.05 9.17
N SER A 200 34.39 -4.73 9.19
CA SER A 200 33.10 -4.10 8.83
C SER A 200 33.01 -3.57 7.40
N LYS A 201 34.00 -3.81 6.54
CA LYS A 201 34.01 -3.31 5.15
C LYS A 201 33.69 -4.33 4.06
N GLU A 202 33.45 -5.60 4.38
CA GLU A 202 33.22 -6.63 3.36
C GLU A 202 31.79 -7.18 3.26
N GLU A 203 30.81 -6.74 4.08
CA GLU A 203 29.42 -7.25 4.01
C GLU A 203 28.37 -6.30 3.44
N GLU A 204 28.72 -5.12 2.96
CA GLU A 204 27.75 -4.21 2.30
C GLU A 204 27.50 -4.50 0.80
N GLY A 205 27.96 -5.60 0.27
CA GLY A 205 28.02 -5.87 -1.16
C GLY A 205 27.16 -6.99 -1.73
N ARG A 206 26.03 -7.40 -1.12
CA ARG A 206 25.13 -8.37 -1.79
C ARG A 206 23.71 -8.28 -1.27
N LEU A 207 22.87 -7.47 -1.91
CA LEU A 207 21.44 -7.67 -2.08
C LEU A 207 20.82 -6.48 -2.85
N ILE A 208 21.17 -6.35 -4.12
CA ILE A 208 20.29 -5.66 -5.09
C ILE A 208 20.48 -6.44 -6.39
N THR A 209 19.47 -7.22 -6.75
CA THR A 209 19.37 -7.78 -8.09
C THR A 209 19.23 -6.63 -9.09
N ASP A 210 20.15 -6.58 -10.04
CA ASP A 210 20.17 -5.65 -11.18
C ASP A 210 18.86 -5.70 -11.99
N TYR A 211 17.89 -4.88 -11.61
CA TYR A 211 16.93 -4.34 -12.54
C TYR A 211 17.22 -2.84 -12.68
N GLN A 212 18.18 -2.54 -13.53
CA GLN A 212 18.38 -1.19 -14.03
C GLN A 212 17.22 -0.87 -14.97
N LEU A 213 16.22 -0.15 -14.45
CA LEU A 213 15.42 0.70 -15.33
C LEU A 213 16.38 1.60 -16.09
N PRO A 214 16.22 1.82 -17.40
CA PRO A 214 17.06 2.74 -18.12
C PRO A 214 17.01 4.08 -17.37
N ILE A 215 18.18 4.55 -16.91
CA ILE A 215 18.34 5.89 -16.34
C ILE A 215 18.12 6.84 -17.51
N THR A 216 16.87 7.19 -17.75
CA THR A 216 16.55 8.29 -18.64
C THR A 216 16.97 9.53 -17.90
N ASN A 217 18.02 10.21 -18.43
CA ASN A 217 18.46 11.51 -17.98
C ASN A 217 17.33 12.54 -18.24
N TYR A 218 16.32 12.58 -17.37
CA TYR A 218 15.30 13.63 -17.42
C TYR A 218 15.87 14.91 -16.81
N GLN A 219 16.38 15.78 -17.69
CA GLN A 219 16.93 17.10 -17.34
C GLN A 219 15.86 18.20 -17.18
N PHE A 220 14.57 17.88 -17.27
CA PHE A 220 13.51 18.89 -17.14
C PHE A 220 12.72 18.69 -15.84
N PRO A 221 12.49 19.77 -15.06
CA PRO A 221 11.57 19.69 -13.94
C PRO A 221 10.19 19.28 -14.48
N ILE A 222 9.55 18.30 -13.82
CA ILE A 222 8.12 18.02 -14.05
C ILE A 222 7.39 19.30 -13.68
N THR A 223 7.03 20.07 -14.69
CA THR A 223 6.28 21.32 -14.49
C THR A 223 4.89 20.98 -14.00
N ASP A 224 4.32 21.86 -13.19
CA ASP A 224 2.93 21.79 -12.71
C ASP A 224 1.99 21.77 -13.92
N SER A 225 1.68 20.58 -14.45
CA SER A 225 0.84 20.37 -15.61
C SER A 225 -0.50 19.81 -15.16
N SER A 226 -1.48 20.67 -14.93
CA SER A 226 -2.86 20.26 -14.75
C SER A 226 -3.52 19.98 -16.10
N ILE A 227 -4.45 19.03 -16.11
CA ILE A 227 -5.25 18.61 -17.25
C ILE A 227 -6.67 19.11 -17.03
N ALA A 228 -7.20 19.84 -18.01
CA ALA A 228 -8.61 20.25 -17.99
C ALA A 228 -9.50 19.04 -18.33
N ILE A 229 -10.43 18.73 -17.45
CA ILE A 229 -11.46 17.72 -17.66
C ILE A 229 -12.79 18.44 -17.95
N PRO A 230 -13.42 18.17 -19.09
CA PRO A 230 -14.68 18.82 -19.45
C PRO A 230 -15.80 18.42 -18.49
N GLY A 231 -16.68 19.38 -18.19
CA GLY A 231 -17.92 19.13 -17.47
C GLY A 231 -18.84 18.17 -18.24
N GLY A 232 -19.81 17.60 -17.55
CA GLY A 232 -20.80 16.71 -18.12
C GLY A 232 -20.95 15.39 -17.37
N GLU A 233 -21.89 14.60 -17.85
CA GLU A 233 -22.24 13.30 -17.29
C GLU A 233 -21.18 12.23 -17.62
N PHE A 234 -20.99 11.31 -16.69
CA PHE A 234 -20.24 10.06 -16.87
C PHE A 234 -20.81 8.99 -15.96
N TYR A 235 -20.52 7.74 -16.25
CA TYR A 235 -20.90 6.63 -15.38
C TYR A 235 -19.81 6.36 -14.35
N MET A 236 -20.18 6.44 -13.06
CA MET A 236 -19.34 6.12 -11.91
C MET A 236 -19.71 4.76 -11.33
N GLY A 237 -18.71 4.02 -10.82
CA GLY A 237 -18.92 2.70 -10.27
C GLY A 237 -18.99 1.58 -11.32
N SER A 238 -19.29 0.36 -10.89
CA SER A 238 -19.29 -0.83 -11.75
C SER A 238 -20.28 -1.88 -11.29
N ASP A 239 -20.98 -2.53 -12.25
CA ASP A 239 -21.82 -3.72 -12.02
C ASP A 239 -21.16 -5.02 -12.48
N ALA A 240 -19.88 -4.99 -12.87
CA ALA A 240 -19.12 -6.16 -13.26
C ALA A 240 -19.07 -7.22 -12.13
N ALA A 241 -18.82 -8.48 -12.48
CA ALA A 241 -18.73 -9.56 -11.49
C ALA A 241 -17.60 -9.32 -10.47
N GLU A 242 -16.53 -8.65 -10.89
CA GLU A 242 -15.38 -8.27 -10.07
C GLU A 242 -15.67 -7.11 -9.11
N ALA A 243 -16.72 -6.31 -9.38
CA ALA A 243 -17.02 -5.14 -8.55
C ALA A 243 -17.42 -5.54 -7.14
N LEU A 244 -16.74 -4.96 -6.14
CA LEU A 244 -17.06 -5.08 -4.74
C LEU A 244 -18.43 -4.42 -4.45
N ASP A 245 -18.98 -4.64 -3.27
CA ASP A 245 -20.26 -4.06 -2.89
C ASP A 245 -20.25 -2.53 -2.88
N ASN A 246 -19.15 -1.93 -2.46
CA ASN A 246 -18.95 -0.49 -2.38
C ASN A 246 -18.70 0.20 -3.73
N GLU A 247 -18.43 -0.54 -4.80
CA GLU A 247 -18.32 -0.01 -6.16
C GLU A 247 -19.66 -0.03 -6.91
N ARG A 248 -20.70 -0.66 -6.32
CA ARG A 248 -22.04 -0.83 -6.89
C ARG A 248 -23.03 0.16 -6.25
N SER A 249 -24.11 0.53 -6.92
CA SER A 249 -24.42 0.26 -8.34
C SER A 249 -23.73 1.30 -9.24
N ARG A 250 -23.47 0.89 -10.51
CA ARG A 250 -23.03 1.85 -11.53
C ARG A 250 -24.12 2.87 -11.76
N HIS A 251 -23.81 4.16 -11.61
CA HIS A 251 -24.78 5.24 -11.67
C HIS A 251 -24.26 6.43 -12.46
N LEU A 252 -25.19 7.25 -12.95
CA LEU A 252 -24.88 8.47 -13.69
C LEU A 252 -24.47 9.57 -12.70
N CYS A 253 -23.32 10.18 -12.94
CA CYS A 253 -22.79 11.28 -12.16
C CYS A 253 -22.50 12.48 -13.06
N TYR A 254 -22.92 13.69 -12.65
CA TYR A 254 -22.60 14.93 -13.33
C TYR A 254 -21.52 15.69 -12.58
N LEU A 255 -20.52 16.17 -13.30
CA LEU A 255 -19.47 17.04 -12.77
C LEU A 255 -19.36 18.31 -13.60
N GLU A 256 -19.13 19.43 -12.95
CA GLU A 256 -18.68 20.66 -13.62
C GLU A 256 -17.26 20.45 -14.19
N ALA A 257 -16.84 21.35 -15.10
CA ALA A 257 -15.47 21.31 -15.61
C ALA A 257 -14.47 21.62 -14.49
N TYR A 258 -13.40 20.87 -14.43
CA TYR A 258 -12.33 21.01 -13.42
C TYR A 258 -10.96 20.78 -14.04
N ALA A 259 -9.92 21.09 -13.29
CA ALA A 259 -8.56 20.72 -13.66
C ALA A 259 -7.98 19.75 -12.60
N ILE A 260 -7.25 18.74 -13.06
CA ILE A 260 -6.59 17.75 -12.22
C ILE A 260 -5.11 17.62 -12.59
N ASP A 261 -4.22 17.42 -11.65
CA ASP A 261 -2.81 17.27 -11.93
C ASP A 261 -2.53 15.98 -12.75
N ARG A 262 -1.67 16.11 -13.76
CA ARG A 262 -1.27 14.98 -14.61
C ARG A 262 -0.65 13.84 -13.81
N TYR A 263 0.13 14.19 -12.80
CA TYR A 263 0.91 13.27 -11.96
C TYR A 263 0.50 13.40 -10.49
N PRO A 264 0.73 12.37 -9.66
CA PRO A 264 0.73 12.53 -8.22
C PRO A 264 1.77 13.56 -7.78
N VAL A 265 1.55 14.20 -6.62
CA VAL A 265 2.51 15.15 -6.04
C VAL A 265 3.84 14.45 -5.77
N THR A 266 4.92 15.02 -6.32
CA THR A 266 6.26 14.43 -6.19
C THR A 266 6.94 14.81 -4.88
N CYS A 267 7.95 14.01 -4.48
CA CYS A 267 8.80 14.33 -3.33
C CYS A 267 9.48 15.71 -3.47
N ARG A 268 9.83 16.15 -4.70
CA ARG A 268 10.36 17.49 -4.93
C ARG A 268 9.38 18.57 -4.56
N GLN A 269 8.15 18.50 -5.07
CA GLN A 269 7.09 19.47 -4.78
C GLN A 269 6.73 19.46 -3.28
N TYR A 270 6.68 18.29 -2.68
CA TYR A 270 6.39 18.17 -1.25
C TYR A 270 7.52 18.73 -0.37
N ARG A 271 8.78 18.64 -0.83
CA ARG A 271 9.92 19.30 -0.17
C ARG A 271 9.75 20.81 -0.09
N ASP A 272 9.22 21.45 -1.13
CA ASP A 272 8.94 22.89 -1.13
C ASP A 272 7.93 23.25 -0.05
N PHE A 273 6.89 22.44 0.16
CA PHE A 273 5.95 22.59 1.27
C PHE A 273 6.65 22.48 2.62
N MET A 274 7.45 21.43 2.83
CA MET A 274 8.17 21.24 4.10
C MET A 274 9.14 22.40 4.40
N THR A 275 9.93 22.83 3.40
CA THR A 275 10.92 23.91 3.58
C THR A 275 10.28 25.29 3.75
N SER A 276 9.05 25.47 3.27
CA SER A 276 8.24 26.68 3.50
C SER A 276 7.55 26.71 4.87
N GLY A 277 7.82 25.74 5.74
CA GLY A 277 7.22 25.65 7.07
C GLY A 277 5.85 24.96 7.07
N GLY A 278 5.59 24.03 6.13
CA GLY A 278 4.31 23.36 5.95
C GLY A 278 3.75 22.69 7.21
N TYR A 279 4.61 22.14 8.03
CA TYR A 279 4.23 21.49 9.28
C TYR A 279 4.14 22.45 10.50
N GLN A 280 4.52 23.70 10.35
CA GLN A 280 4.54 24.71 11.39
C GLN A 280 3.50 25.83 11.19
N ASN A 281 2.98 25.99 9.97
CA ASN A 281 2.01 27.04 9.66
C ASN A 281 0.56 26.50 9.70
N PRO A 282 -0.24 26.89 10.73
CA PRO A 282 -1.62 26.43 10.88
C PRO A 282 -2.56 26.88 9.75
N ASP A 283 -2.21 27.96 9.02
CA ASP A 283 -3.09 28.53 7.99
C ASP A 283 -3.36 27.59 6.81
N TRP A 284 -2.52 26.57 6.64
CA TRP A 284 -2.69 25.58 5.56
C TRP A 284 -3.46 24.33 6.00
N TRP A 285 -3.68 24.14 7.30
CA TRP A 285 -4.36 22.97 7.84
C TRP A 285 -5.83 23.27 8.13
N SER A 286 -6.70 22.29 7.96
CA SER A 286 -8.03 22.33 8.56
C SER A 286 -7.92 22.31 10.09
N ALA A 287 -8.98 22.69 10.79
CA ALA A 287 -8.99 22.70 12.25
C ALA A 287 -8.66 21.31 12.83
N GLU A 288 -9.30 20.28 12.28
CA GLU A 288 -9.08 18.87 12.65
C GLU A 288 -7.66 18.41 12.32
N GLY A 289 -7.15 18.78 11.13
CA GLY A 289 -5.79 18.47 10.70
C GLY A 289 -4.74 19.12 11.58
N TRP A 290 -4.97 20.37 12.02
CA TRP A 290 -4.06 21.05 12.92
C TRP A 290 -4.07 20.44 14.33
N GLU A 291 -5.24 20.04 14.86
CA GLU A 291 -5.31 19.30 16.13
C GLU A 291 -4.56 17.96 16.03
N TRP A 292 -4.75 17.22 14.92
CA TRP A 292 -4.00 16.01 14.66
C TRP A 292 -2.48 16.27 14.64
N GLN A 293 -2.03 17.33 13.96
CA GLN A 293 -0.62 17.72 13.89
C GLN A 293 -0.03 18.04 15.26
N LYS A 294 -0.76 18.75 16.12
CA LYS A 294 -0.32 19.06 17.49
C LYS A 294 -0.13 17.82 18.36
N VAL A 295 -0.92 16.78 18.13
CA VAL A 295 -0.82 15.52 18.87
C VAL A 295 0.34 14.67 18.36
N HIS A 296 0.51 14.57 17.03
CA HIS A 296 1.46 13.64 16.41
C HIS A 296 2.84 14.25 16.19
N LEU A 297 2.95 15.59 16.19
CA LEU A 297 4.22 16.34 16.05
C LEU A 297 5.08 15.86 14.87
N VAL A 298 4.44 15.57 13.74
CA VAL A 298 5.14 15.12 12.55
C VAL A 298 5.81 16.29 11.82
N ASP A 299 6.91 16.04 11.13
CA ASP A 299 7.68 17.04 10.39
C ASP A 299 7.95 16.66 8.93
N ARG A 300 7.56 15.47 8.54
CA ARG A 300 7.76 14.90 7.19
C ARG A 300 6.89 13.67 6.95
N PRO A 301 6.68 13.24 5.70
CA PRO A 301 6.01 11.97 5.37
C PRO A 301 6.65 10.75 6.04
N LEU A 302 5.85 9.74 6.36
CA LEU A 302 6.34 8.54 7.05
C LEU A 302 7.44 7.82 6.25
N TYR A 303 7.32 7.72 4.91
CA TYR A 303 8.29 7.06 4.04
C TYR A 303 9.22 8.04 3.32
N TRP A 304 9.46 9.22 3.91
CA TRP A 304 10.34 10.23 3.34
C TRP A 304 11.77 9.76 3.21
N SER A 305 12.38 10.10 2.06
CA SER A 305 13.80 9.89 1.79
C SER A 305 14.46 11.19 1.39
N GLU A 306 15.63 11.49 1.95
CA GLU A 306 16.45 12.62 1.55
C GLU A 306 17.29 12.34 0.28
N ASN A 307 17.30 11.11 -0.21
CA ASN A 307 18.03 10.74 -1.42
C ASN A 307 17.43 11.46 -2.64
N PRO A 308 18.22 12.28 -3.38
CA PRO A 308 17.76 13.01 -4.55
C PRO A 308 17.16 12.13 -5.67
N ALA A 309 17.51 10.85 -5.72
CA ALA A 309 16.93 9.90 -6.66
C ALA A 309 15.41 9.78 -6.54
N PHE A 310 14.85 10.06 -5.36
CA PHE A 310 13.40 10.05 -5.12
C PHE A 310 12.69 11.36 -5.49
N SER A 311 13.39 12.37 -5.98
CA SER A 311 12.78 13.70 -6.23
C SER A 311 11.57 13.65 -7.17
N ASN A 312 11.57 12.77 -8.17
CA ASN A 312 10.46 12.59 -9.11
C ASN A 312 9.52 11.43 -8.74
N HIS A 313 9.74 10.75 -7.62
CA HIS A 313 8.80 9.76 -7.10
C HIS A 313 7.62 10.47 -6.44
N PRO A 314 6.42 9.85 -6.39
CA PRO A 314 5.32 10.41 -5.63
C PRO A 314 5.68 10.47 -4.15
N VAL A 315 5.20 11.49 -3.46
CA VAL A 315 5.25 11.52 -1.99
C VAL A 315 4.44 10.33 -1.46
N CYS A 316 4.96 9.67 -0.44
CA CYS A 316 4.36 8.44 0.10
C CYS A 316 4.39 8.40 1.63
N GLY A 317 3.33 7.86 2.22
CA GLY A 317 3.18 7.79 3.67
C GLY A 317 2.75 9.12 4.27
N VAL A 318 1.83 9.81 3.61
CA VAL A 318 1.14 11.00 4.10
C VAL A 318 -0.27 10.65 4.55
N SER A 319 -0.75 11.29 5.60
CA SER A 319 -2.15 11.28 6.01
C SER A 319 -3.00 12.12 5.06
N TRP A 320 -4.32 11.97 5.13
CA TRP A 320 -5.25 12.84 4.43
C TRP A 320 -5.09 14.31 4.84
N TYR A 321 -4.85 14.57 6.14
CA TYR A 321 -4.61 15.91 6.65
C TYR A 321 -3.34 16.56 6.07
N GLU A 322 -2.26 15.79 5.92
CA GLU A 322 -1.02 16.26 5.29
C GLU A 322 -1.23 16.56 3.80
N ALA A 323 -2.02 15.73 3.11
CA ALA A 323 -2.38 15.94 1.71
C ALA A 323 -3.25 17.19 1.52
N GLU A 324 -4.25 17.41 2.38
CA GLU A 324 -5.10 18.61 2.39
C GLU A 324 -4.25 19.87 2.65
N ALA A 325 -3.38 19.85 3.67
CA ALA A 325 -2.51 20.98 4.01
C ALA A 325 -1.57 21.35 2.84
N TYR A 326 -1.01 20.37 2.16
CA TYR A 326 -0.23 20.61 0.95
C TYR A 326 -1.09 21.25 -0.16
N CYS A 327 -2.30 20.76 -0.38
CA CYS A 327 -3.19 21.33 -1.40
C CYS A 327 -3.52 22.80 -1.10
N ASN A 328 -3.79 23.15 0.16
CA ASN A 328 -4.03 24.54 0.58
C ASN A 328 -2.78 25.41 0.36
N PHE A 329 -1.58 24.93 0.71
CA PHE A 329 -0.31 25.60 0.41
C PHE A 329 -0.15 25.87 -1.10
N ALA A 330 -0.51 24.91 -1.94
CA ALA A 330 -0.40 25.01 -3.40
C ALA A 330 -1.52 25.85 -4.04
N GLY A 331 -2.50 26.35 -3.26
CA GLY A 331 -3.69 27.03 -3.78
C GLY A 331 -4.59 26.12 -4.64
N LYS A 332 -4.63 24.84 -4.27
CA LYS A 332 -5.38 23.75 -4.91
C LYS A 332 -6.25 23.03 -3.85
N ARG A 333 -6.88 21.93 -4.24
CA ARG A 333 -7.63 21.03 -3.37
C ARG A 333 -7.37 19.57 -3.72
N LEU A 334 -7.78 18.64 -2.88
CA LEU A 334 -7.90 17.24 -3.28
C LEU A 334 -9.02 17.08 -4.31
N PRO A 335 -8.90 16.19 -5.30
CA PRO A 335 -10.02 15.81 -6.16
C PRO A 335 -11.10 15.09 -5.32
N SER A 336 -12.36 15.25 -5.67
CA SER A 336 -13.38 14.32 -5.22
C SER A 336 -13.14 12.94 -5.83
N GLU A 337 -13.72 11.90 -5.23
CA GLU A 337 -13.66 10.55 -5.77
C GLU A 337 -14.20 10.49 -7.22
N ALA A 338 -15.32 11.17 -7.46
CA ALA A 338 -15.93 11.23 -8.80
C ALA A 338 -15.04 11.94 -9.83
N GLU A 339 -14.38 13.03 -9.46
CA GLU A 339 -13.41 13.73 -10.33
C GLU A 339 -12.22 12.82 -10.63
N TRP A 340 -11.69 12.14 -9.62
CA TRP A 340 -10.59 11.20 -9.81
C TRP A 340 -10.98 10.06 -10.77
N GLU A 341 -12.16 9.44 -10.54
CA GLU A 341 -12.62 8.31 -11.34
C GLU A 341 -12.93 8.72 -12.78
N LYS A 342 -13.54 9.90 -13.00
CA LYS A 342 -13.77 10.45 -14.35
C LYS A 342 -12.46 10.68 -15.09
N ALA A 343 -11.45 11.28 -14.45
CA ALA A 343 -10.14 11.51 -15.05
C ALA A 343 -9.40 10.21 -15.39
N ALA A 344 -9.62 9.12 -14.62
CA ALA A 344 -9.04 7.82 -14.84
C ALA A 344 -9.73 7.01 -15.93
N SER A 345 -11.06 6.99 -15.94
CA SER A 345 -11.85 5.99 -16.67
C SER A 345 -12.61 6.53 -17.87
N TRP A 346 -12.93 7.82 -17.92
CA TRP A 346 -13.79 8.37 -18.95
C TRP A 346 -13.02 8.81 -20.20
N ASP A 347 -13.36 8.23 -21.34
CA ASP A 347 -12.89 8.68 -22.65
C ASP A 347 -13.91 9.64 -23.28
N ALA A 348 -13.67 10.93 -23.10
CA ALA A 348 -14.59 11.97 -23.61
C ALA A 348 -14.66 12.00 -25.16
N THR A 349 -13.63 11.52 -25.86
CA THR A 349 -13.62 11.46 -27.33
C THR A 349 -14.53 10.38 -27.86
N ASN A 350 -14.46 9.20 -27.26
CA ASN A 350 -15.23 8.04 -27.70
C ASN A 350 -16.54 7.86 -26.91
N GLN A 351 -16.80 8.71 -25.90
CA GLN A 351 -17.96 8.62 -24.99
C GLN A 351 -18.09 7.23 -24.38
N THR A 352 -16.94 6.64 -23.96
CA THR A 352 -16.87 5.30 -23.40
C THR A 352 -16.17 5.29 -22.05
N TYR A 353 -16.56 4.34 -21.23
CA TYR A 353 -15.91 4.01 -19.97
C TYR A 353 -14.80 2.97 -20.20
N ARG A 354 -13.67 3.12 -19.53
CA ARG A 354 -12.55 2.18 -19.55
C ARG A 354 -12.37 1.54 -18.18
N ILE A 355 -12.15 0.24 -18.14
CA ILE A 355 -11.87 -0.50 -16.89
C ILE A 355 -10.57 0.01 -16.26
N TYR A 356 -9.54 0.14 -17.11
CA TYR A 356 -8.23 0.69 -16.73
C TYR A 356 -8.00 2.01 -17.46
N PRO A 357 -7.18 2.92 -16.92
CA PRO A 357 -6.92 4.22 -17.56
C PRO A 357 -6.50 4.10 -19.04
N TRP A 358 -5.69 3.12 -19.37
CA TRP A 358 -5.17 2.83 -20.71
C TRP A 358 -6.11 1.99 -21.60
N GLY A 359 -7.24 1.51 -21.09
CA GLY A 359 -8.22 0.70 -21.85
C GLY A 359 -8.60 -0.61 -21.15
N GLU A 360 -8.68 -1.70 -21.94
CA GLU A 360 -9.20 -2.98 -21.45
C GLU A 360 -8.10 -4.01 -21.07
N SER A 361 -6.83 -3.71 -21.39
CA SER A 361 -5.74 -4.65 -21.13
C SER A 361 -5.44 -4.74 -19.63
N PRO A 362 -5.32 -5.93 -19.02
CA PRO A 362 -4.98 -6.07 -17.61
C PRO A 362 -3.67 -5.36 -17.24
N PRO A 363 -3.52 -4.91 -15.98
CA PRO A 363 -2.28 -4.33 -15.48
C PRO A 363 -1.06 -5.23 -15.73
N ASN A 364 0.03 -4.63 -16.18
CA ASN A 364 1.30 -5.32 -16.39
C ASN A 364 2.48 -4.35 -16.16
N PRO A 365 3.72 -4.86 -15.99
CA PRO A 365 4.89 -4.04 -15.65
C PRO A 365 5.30 -2.98 -16.68
N SER A 366 4.69 -2.94 -17.88
CA SER A 366 4.93 -1.88 -18.86
C SER A 366 3.94 -0.72 -18.77
N LEU A 367 2.86 -0.88 -17.99
CA LEU A 367 1.74 0.06 -17.88
C LEU A 367 1.69 0.76 -16.52
N CYS A 368 2.09 0.08 -15.45
CA CYS A 368 2.08 0.64 -14.10
C CYS A 368 3.00 -0.13 -13.15
N ASN A 369 3.33 0.49 -12.02
CA ASN A 369 4.08 -0.13 -10.93
C ASN A 369 3.11 -0.82 -9.95
N HIS A 370 3.16 -2.16 -9.87
CA HIS A 370 2.22 -2.97 -9.09
C HIS A 370 2.85 -4.30 -8.62
N SER A 371 2.11 -5.10 -7.84
CA SER A 371 2.47 -6.48 -7.43
C SER A 371 3.83 -6.62 -6.74
N ASN A 372 4.26 -5.59 -6.02
CA ASN A 372 5.57 -5.58 -5.36
C ASN A 372 6.76 -5.81 -6.32
N HIS A 373 6.57 -5.48 -7.62
CA HIS A 373 7.55 -5.77 -8.66
C HIS A 373 8.85 -4.99 -8.45
N LEU A 374 8.74 -3.69 -8.13
CA LEU A 374 9.87 -2.82 -7.81
C LEU A 374 10.12 -2.73 -6.29
N ALA A 375 9.21 -3.24 -5.46
CA ALA A 375 9.25 -3.16 -3.99
C ALA A 375 9.40 -1.72 -3.44
N ASN A 376 9.08 -0.73 -4.25
CA ASN A 376 9.15 0.70 -3.92
C ASN A 376 8.33 1.52 -4.94
N THR A 377 8.16 2.82 -4.67
CA THR A 377 7.64 3.76 -5.66
C THR A 377 8.57 3.88 -6.88
N SER A 378 8.05 4.38 -7.98
CA SER A 378 8.78 4.71 -9.20
C SER A 378 8.59 6.20 -9.55
N PRO A 379 9.45 6.81 -10.39
CA PRO A 379 9.20 8.14 -10.91
C PRO A 379 7.82 8.24 -11.58
N VAL A 380 7.09 9.35 -11.36
CA VAL A 380 5.70 9.54 -11.81
C VAL A 380 5.53 9.55 -13.33
N ASP A 381 6.60 9.64 -14.10
CA ASP A 381 6.64 9.59 -15.56
C ASP A 381 7.20 8.29 -16.12
N ALA A 382 7.42 7.28 -15.27
CA ALA A 382 8.03 6.01 -15.67
C ALA A 382 7.14 5.18 -16.62
N PHE A 383 5.81 5.34 -16.55
CA PHE A 383 4.85 4.53 -17.29
C PHE A 383 3.93 5.37 -18.21
N PRO A 384 4.47 6.03 -19.24
CA PRO A 384 3.66 6.92 -20.09
C PRO A 384 2.58 6.18 -20.88
N LYS A 385 2.73 4.87 -21.11
CA LYS A 385 1.71 4.02 -21.76
C LYS A 385 0.52 3.71 -20.85
N GLY A 386 0.68 3.92 -19.54
CA GLY A 386 -0.36 3.76 -18.52
C GLY A 386 -1.25 5.00 -18.35
N ALA A 387 -1.07 6.03 -19.17
CA ALA A 387 -1.88 7.26 -19.08
C ALA A 387 -3.35 7.00 -19.42
N SER A 388 -4.25 7.74 -18.75
CA SER A 388 -5.68 7.73 -19.04
C SER A 388 -5.99 8.39 -20.38
N ALA A 389 -7.23 8.25 -20.88
CA ALA A 389 -7.69 8.94 -22.07
C ALA A 389 -7.55 10.47 -21.96
N ALA A 390 -7.70 11.01 -20.77
CA ALA A 390 -7.48 12.42 -20.48
C ALA A 390 -5.99 12.81 -20.44
N GLY A 391 -5.08 11.85 -20.35
CA GLY A 391 -3.64 12.05 -20.26
C GLY A 391 -3.08 12.11 -18.84
N CYS A 392 -3.86 11.73 -17.81
CA CYS A 392 -3.38 11.57 -16.44
C CYS A 392 -2.51 10.31 -16.35
N CYS A 393 -1.34 10.42 -15.74
CA CYS A 393 -0.40 9.32 -15.53
C CYS A 393 -0.50 8.79 -14.10
N ASP A 394 -0.04 7.55 -13.89
CA ASP A 394 -0.04 6.88 -12.57
C ASP A 394 -1.41 6.86 -11.89
N MET A 395 -2.49 6.80 -12.69
CA MET A 395 -3.85 6.65 -12.12
C MET A 395 -4.06 5.26 -11.51
N LEU A 396 -3.25 4.26 -11.87
CA LEU A 396 -3.22 2.95 -11.22
C LEU A 396 -1.79 2.55 -10.88
N GLY A 397 -1.62 2.03 -9.65
CA GLY A 397 -0.33 1.61 -9.11
C GLY A 397 0.47 2.76 -8.49
N ASN A 398 1.71 2.51 -8.18
CA ASN A 398 2.66 3.42 -7.55
C ASN A 398 2.26 3.79 -6.11
N VAL A 399 1.29 4.67 -5.90
CA VAL A 399 0.72 5.00 -4.58
C VAL A 399 -0.80 5.09 -4.64
N TRP A 400 -1.50 4.67 -3.60
CA TRP A 400 -2.88 5.06 -3.39
C TRP A 400 -3.00 6.57 -3.33
N GLU A 401 -4.08 7.13 -3.83
CA GLU A 401 -4.30 8.56 -3.84
C GLU A 401 -5.50 8.96 -2.99
N TRP A 402 -5.24 9.79 -1.98
CA TRP A 402 -6.28 10.39 -1.17
C TRP A 402 -7.21 11.26 -2.00
N THR A 403 -8.51 11.14 -1.77
CA THR A 403 -9.54 12.04 -2.34
C THR A 403 -10.21 12.87 -1.25
N ALA A 404 -10.91 13.92 -1.63
CA ALA A 404 -11.68 14.74 -0.69
C ALA A 404 -12.91 14.02 -0.12
N SER A 405 -13.36 12.93 -0.78
CA SER A 405 -14.63 12.28 -0.47
C SER A 405 -14.55 11.42 0.80
N THR A 406 -15.59 11.46 1.62
CA THR A 406 -15.89 10.46 2.63
C THR A 406 -16.23 9.13 1.96
N PHE A 407 -15.95 8.04 2.68
CA PHE A 407 -16.34 6.72 2.21
C PHE A 407 -17.79 6.45 2.58
N ASP A 408 -18.67 6.63 1.60
CA ASP A 408 -20.12 6.48 1.75
C ASP A 408 -20.68 5.48 0.72
N ALA A 409 -21.89 4.98 0.98
CA ALA A 409 -22.59 4.10 0.08
C ALA A 409 -22.96 4.80 -1.23
N TYR A 410 -22.81 4.09 -2.36
CA TYR A 410 -23.41 4.51 -3.62
C TYR A 410 -24.93 4.32 -3.62
N PRO A 411 -25.68 4.95 -4.53
CA PRO A 411 -27.11 4.71 -4.68
C PRO A 411 -27.44 3.21 -4.79
N GLU A 412 -28.49 2.76 -4.12
CA GLU A 412 -28.96 1.34 -4.14
C GLU A 412 -27.90 0.34 -3.63
N PHE A 413 -27.04 0.76 -2.71
CA PHE A 413 -26.03 -0.11 -2.09
C PHE A 413 -26.66 -1.32 -1.40
N GLU A 414 -26.08 -2.49 -1.63
CA GLU A 414 -26.39 -3.74 -0.94
C GLU A 414 -25.10 -4.41 -0.45
N SER A 415 -25.00 -4.66 0.87
CA SER A 415 -23.84 -5.32 1.47
C SER A 415 -23.57 -6.70 0.87
N TYR A 416 -22.33 -6.98 0.50
CA TYR A 416 -21.92 -8.27 -0.03
C TYR A 416 -20.42 -8.55 0.19
N PRO A 417 -20.02 -9.78 0.57
CA PRO A 417 -20.87 -10.91 0.95
C PRO A 417 -21.41 -10.82 2.37
N TYR A 418 -21.00 -9.81 3.15
CA TYR A 418 -21.44 -9.57 4.52
C TYR A 418 -21.31 -8.09 4.88
N LYS A 419 -22.13 -7.62 5.82
CA LYS A 419 -22.20 -6.21 6.23
C LYS A 419 -20.86 -5.62 6.71
N GLY A 420 -20.04 -6.41 7.37
CA GLY A 420 -18.77 -5.97 7.93
C GLY A 420 -17.67 -5.66 6.92
N TYR A 421 -17.92 -5.90 5.61
CA TYR A 421 -16.91 -5.58 4.60
C TYR A 421 -16.84 -4.08 4.30
N SER A 422 -17.97 -3.44 3.97
CA SER A 422 -18.03 -2.01 3.62
C SER A 422 -18.94 -1.19 4.53
N GLU A 423 -20.16 -1.68 4.84
CA GLU A 423 -21.22 -0.93 5.50
C GLU A 423 -20.84 -0.35 6.87
N LEU A 424 -19.99 -1.04 7.62
CA LEU A 424 -19.50 -0.56 8.93
C LEU A 424 -18.55 0.64 8.86
N TYR A 425 -18.04 0.95 7.69
CA TYR A 425 -17.10 2.04 7.44
C TYR A 425 -17.75 3.26 6.79
N PHE A 426 -19.09 3.23 6.58
CA PHE A 426 -19.89 4.41 6.19
C PHE A 426 -20.22 5.22 7.44
N ASP A 427 -19.18 5.68 8.12
CA ASP A 427 -19.25 6.34 9.42
C ASP A 427 -19.06 7.88 9.34
N GLY A 428 -18.85 8.41 8.12
CA GLY A 428 -18.56 9.81 7.89
C GLY A 428 -17.13 10.23 8.20
N GLU A 429 -16.29 9.32 8.72
CA GLU A 429 -14.91 9.60 9.13
C GLU A 429 -13.89 9.09 8.11
N HIS A 430 -14.12 7.88 7.56
CA HIS A 430 -13.21 7.30 6.57
C HIS A 430 -13.17 8.12 5.28
N ARG A 431 -11.96 8.25 4.71
CA ARG A 431 -11.72 8.93 3.43
C ARG A 431 -11.40 7.92 2.35
N VAL A 432 -11.90 8.19 1.14
CA VAL A 432 -11.67 7.32 -0.03
C VAL A 432 -10.26 7.52 -0.57
N LEU A 433 -9.63 6.38 -0.89
CA LEU A 433 -8.40 6.32 -1.70
C LEU A 433 -8.68 5.58 -2.99
N LYS A 434 -8.01 6.00 -4.06
CA LYS A 434 -8.16 5.44 -5.41
C LYS A 434 -6.81 4.98 -5.98
N GLY A 435 -6.84 4.10 -6.96
CA GLY A 435 -5.72 3.82 -7.86
C GLY A 435 -4.84 2.61 -7.53
N GLY A 436 -4.80 2.15 -6.29
CA GLY A 436 -3.85 1.10 -5.90
C GLY A 436 -2.43 1.64 -5.68
N SER A 437 -1.56 0.78 -5.19
CA SER A 437 -0.15 1.11 -4.94
C SER A 437 0.80 0.16 -5.68
N TRP A 438 2.12 0.37 -5.53
CA TRP A 438 3.12 -0.56 -6.06
C TRP A 438 3.01 -1.97 -5.48
N ALA A 439 2.32 -2.15 -4.36
CA ALA A 439 2.09 -3.44 -3.72
C ALA A 439 0.76 -4.10 -4.11
N THR A 440 -0.18 -3.35 -4.70
CA THR A 440 -1.51 -3.86 -5.08
C THR A 440 -1.41 -4.89 -6.22
N PHE A 441 -2.13 -5.98 -6.11
CA PHE A 441 -2.18 -7.01 -7.17
C PHE A 441 -3.23 -6.68 -8.24
N PRO A 442 -3.06 -7.15 -9.49
CA PRO A 442 -3.95 -6.84 -10.60
C PRO A 442 -5.43 -7.09 -10.33
N GLN A 443 -5.75 -8.11 -9.52
CA GLN A 443 -7.11 -8.49 -9.19
C GLN A 443 -7.87 -7.42 -8.38
N ALA A 444 -7.13 -6.52 -7.69
CA ALA A 444 -7.68 -5.39 -6.95
C ALA A 444 -7.39 -4.04 -7.64
N MET A 445 -6.96 -4.05 -8.92
CA MET A 445 -6.63 -2.83 -9.66
C MET A 445 -7.65 -2.57 -10.76
N ARG A 446 -8.39 -1.50 -10.64
CA ARG A 446 -9.29 -0.92 -11.67
C ARG A 446 -9.68 0.50 -11.27
N SER A 447 -10.15 1.30 -12.22
CA SER A 447 -10.48 2.70 -11.95
C SER A 447 -11.60 2.88 -10.92
N THR A 448 -12.53 1.92 -10.80
CA THR A 448 -13.65 1.95 -9.85
C THR A 448 -13.30 1.47 -8.46
N PHE A 449 -12.19 0.75 -8.27
CA PHE A 449 -11.83 0.21 -6.97
C PHE A 449 -11.73 1.31 -5.92
N ARG A 450 -12.31 1.07 -4.73
CA ARG A 450 -12.35 2.00 -3.60
C ARG A 450 -11.61 1.38 -2.42
N ASN A 451 -10.67 2.11 -1.86
CA ASN A 451 -10.05 1.80 -0.58
C ASN A 451 -10.39 2.93 0.42
N TRP A 452 -10.29 2.68 1.71
CA TRP A 452 -10.69 3.65 2.72
C TRP A 452 -9.85 3.49 3.99
N TYR A 453 -9.53 4.62 4.60
CA TYR A 453 -8.84 4.69 5.88
C TYR A 453 -9.25 5.95 6.64
N TYR A 454 -9.02 5.95 7.96
CA TYR A 454 -9.14 7.16 8.76
C TYR A 454 -8.15 8.24 8.27
N PRO A 455 -8.54 9.53 8.34
CA PRO A 455 -7.75 10.62 7.75
C PRO A 455 -6.35 10.80 8.38
N GLY A 456 -6.13 10.33 9.59
CA GLY A 456 -4.83 10.40 10.27
C GLY A 456 -3.85 9.27 9.93
N VAL A 457 -4.26 8.25 9.15
CA VAL A 457 -3.42 7.08 8.86
C VAL A 457 -2.33 7.44 7.85
N ARG A 458 -1.06 7.12 8.18
CA ARG A 458 0.14 7.37 7.37
C ARG A 458 0.88 6.09 6.98
N GLN A 459 0.52 4.98 7.60
CA GLN A 459 1.24 3.70 7.53
C GLN A 459 1.06 2.99 6.19
N ILE A 460 0.07 3.40 5.42
CA ILE A 460 -0.26 2.86 4.10
C ILE A 460 0.60 3.50 3.00
N ILE A 461 0.67 2.85 1.86
CA ILE A 461 1.41 3.33 0.68
C ILE A 461 0.53 4.35 -0.05
N ALA A 462 0.31 5.51 0.58
CA ALA A 462 -0.56 6.56 0.06
C ALA A 462 0.19 7.87 -0.16
N GLY A 463 -0.12 8.48 -1.30
CA GLY A 463 0.16 9.84 -1.70
C GLY A 463 -1.12 10.52 -2.15
N PHE A 464 -1.05 11.45 -3.10
CA PHE A 464 -2.22 12.17 -3.64
C PHE A 464 -1.85 12.97 -4.89
N ARG A 465 -2.86 13.42 -5.62
CA ARG A 465 -2.76 14.50 -6.62
C ARG A 465 -3.70 15.62 -6.30
N CYS A 466 -3.48 16.81 -6.88
CA CYS A 466 -4.35 17.96 -6.65
C CYS A 466 -5.31 18.18 -7.81
N ALA A 467 -6.39 18.94 -7.50
CA ALA A 467 -7.38 19.47 -8.44
C ALA A 467 -7.64 20.96 -8.20
N LYS A 468 -8.24 21.64 -9.18
CA LYS A 468 -8.72 23.03 -9.11
C LYS A 468 -10.16 23.10 -9.55
#